data_ce77ba3188feb1b266757bffc6461b11
#
_entry.id   ce77ba3188feb1b266757bffc6461b11
#
_cell.length_a   1.000
_cell.length_b   1.000
_cell.length_c   1.000
_cell.angle_alpha   90.00
_cell.angle_beta   90.00
_cell.angle_gamma   90.00
#
_symmetry.space_group_name_H-M   'P 1'
#
loop_
_entity.id
_entity.type
_entity.pdbx_description
1 polymer ?
#
loop_
_entity_poly.entity_id
_entity_poly.type
_entity_poly.pdbx_seq_one_letter_code
_entity_poly.pdbx_strand_id
1 'polypeptide(L)'
;AAVVFLAASIGKLPTPWAILLFVLFPLRPLFHYFLKKAGHGELMILYGLVLALGGAELFELVGVKDDLGALIMGLLISSYPQSNEMAKSMMGFKDLFLVGFFLSIGMSGQLSLEVVLLGLLLVPFVFVKTALFFMLMTRFKLRSRTSLLATLNLTNYSEFGLIVAAIGVANEWIMVEWLIVIAIALSVSFVVAASLTTNEDKIYKKFRSVWMRFQSK
;
A
#
# COMPACT_ATOMS: atom_id res chain seq x y z
N ALA A 1 3.93 -8.36 5.80
CA ALA A 1 4.00 -9.20 7.01
C ALA A 1 4.08 -8.34 8.29
N ALA A 2 5.06 -7.40 8.44
CA ALA A 2 5.22 -6.58 9.65
C ALA A 2 3.99 -5.71 9.98
N VAL A 3 3.38 -5.07 8.98
CA VAL A 3 2.17 -4.23 9.16
C VAL A 3 0.98 -5.08 9.62
N VAL A 4 0.80 -6.27 9.04
CA VAL A 4 -0.27 -7.20 9.45
C VAL A 4 -0.04 -7.71 10.87
N PHE A 5 1.22 -8.00 11.22
CA PHE A 5 1.57 -8.42 12.57
C PHE A 5 1.34 -7.31 13.60
N LEU A 6 1.78 -6.06 13.32
CA LEU A 6 1.53 -4.90 14.16
C LEU A 6 0.03 -4.62 14.30
N ALA A 7 -0.72 -4.65 13.20
CA ALA A 7 -2.16 -4.46 13.22
C ALA A 7 -2.87 -5.54 14.07
N ALA A 8 -2.41 -6.79 14.02
CA ALA A 8 -2.94 -7.87 14.82
C ALA A 8 -2.53 -7.77 16.31
N SER A 9 -1.32 -7.26 16.60
CA SER A 9 -0.79 -7.19 17.98
C SER A 9 -1.41 -6.07 18.82
N ILE A 10 -1.89 -4.99 18.19
CA ILE A 10 -2.43 -3.79 18.88
C ILE A 10 -3.95 -3.89 19.06
N GLY A 11 -4.59 -4.89 18.44
CA GLY A 11 -6.02 -5.14 18.59
C GLY A 11 -6.41 -5.65 19.98
N LYS A 12 -7.67 -5.44 20.35
CA LYS A 12 -8.28 -6.11 21.51
C LYS A 12 -8.16 -7.62 21.33
N LEU A 13 -8.05 -8.37 22.41
CA LEU A 13 -8.09 -9.83 22.34
C LEU A 13 -9.34 -10.27 21.58
N PRO A 14 -9.22 -11.12 20.57
CA PRO A 14 -10.37 -11.56 19.79
C PRO A 14 -11.39 -12.25 20.71
N THR A 15 -12.65 -11.92 20.51
CA THR A 15 -13.74 -12.57 21.24
C THR A 15 -13.84 -14.04 20.84
N PRO A 16 -14.43 -14.92 21.69
CA PRO A 16 -14.67 -16.32 21.30
C PRO A 16 -15.44 -16.47 19.98
N TRP A 17 -16.23 -15.46 19.61
CA TRP A 17 -16.97 -15.37 18.36
C TRP A 17 -16.09 -15.25 17.10
N ALA A 18 -14.79 -14.93 17.25
CA ALA A 18 -13.83 -14.92 16.15
C ALA A 18 -13.74 -16.29 15.44
N ILE A 19 -14.07 -17.39 16.12
CA ILE A 19 -14.17 -18.73 15.51
C ILE A 19 -15.23 -18.75 14.40
N LEU A 20 -16.29 -17.96 14.50
CA LEU A 20 -17.30 -17.85 13.44
C LEU A 20 -16.76 -17.32 12.12
N LEU A 21 -15.63 -16.60 12.11
CA LEU A 21 -14.99 -16.15 10.88
C LEU A 21 -14.55 -17.32 9.97
N PHE A 22 -14.31 -18.51 10.55
CA PHE A 22 -14.04 -19.71 9.74
C PHE A 22 -15.22 -20.14 8.86
N VAL A 23 -16.46 -19.71 9.18
CA VAL A 23 -17.64 -19.94 8.34
C VAL A 23 -17.56 -19.19 7.01
N LEU A 24 -16.75 -18.14 6.91
CA LEU A 24 -16.51 -17.44 5.64
C LEU A 24 -15.87 -18.36 4.58
N PHE A 25 -15.10 -19.37 5.01
CA PHE A 25 -14.43 -20.30 4.09
C PHE A 25 -15.43 -21.18 3.29
N PRO A 26 -16.39 -21.86 3.92
CA PRO A 26 -17.42 -22.60 3.18
C PRO A 26 -18.41 -21.70 2.44
N LEU A 27 -18.51 -20.40 2.79
CA LEU A 27 -19.34 -19.41 2.08
C LEU A 27 -18.71 -18.90 0.76
N ARG A 28 -17.50 -19.32 0.41
CA ARG A 28 -16.84 -18.97 -0.88
C ARG A 28 -17.74 -19.11 -2.11
N PRO A 29 -18.48 -20.22 -2.32
CA PRO A 29 -19.35 -20.36 -3.50
C PRO A 29 -20.43 -19.30 -3.56
N LEU A 30 -20.93 -18.84 -2.40
CA LEU A 30 -21.92 -17.76 -2.32
C LEU A 30 -21.34 -16.43 -2.79
N PHE A 31 -20.13 -16.08 -2.34
CA PHE A 31 -19.42 -14.87 -2.80
C PHE A 31 -19.15 -14.93 -4.31
N HIS A 32 -18.79 -16.11 -4.83
CA HIS A 32 -18.62 -16.29 -6.26
C HIS A 32 -19.93 -16.13 -7.04
N TYR A 33 -21.02 -16.68 -6.54
CA TYR A 33 -22.34 -16.52 -7.16
C TYR A 33 -22.71 -15.04 -7.29
N PHE A 34 -22.54 -14.26 -6.23
CA PHE A 34 -22.82 -12.83 -6.27
C PHE A 34 -21.85 -12.05 -7.17
N LEU A 35 -20.55 -12.39 -7.17
CA LEU A 35 -19.57 -11.81 -8.07
C LEU A 35 -19.96 -12.04 -9.53
N LYS A 36 -20.37 -13.25 -9.87
CA LYS A 36 -20.85 -13.60 -11.22
C LYS A 36 -22.14 -12.85 -11.59
N LYS A 37 -23.03 -12.66 -10.64
CA LYS A 37 -24.29 -11.94 -10.83
C LYS A 37 -24.11 -10.43 -10.94
N ALA A 38 -23.10 -9.86 -10.27
CA ALA A 38 -22.72 -8.45 -10.40
C ALA A 38 -22.25 -8.11 -11.83
N GLY A 39 -21.82 -9.13 -12.61
CA GLY A 39 -21.42 -8.94 -14.00
C GLY A 39 -20.19 -8.06 -14.14
N HIS A 40 -20.29 -7.00 -14.96
CA HIS A 40 -19.19 -6.09 -15.28
C HIS A 40 -19.55 -4.63 -14.94
N GLY A 41 -18.55 -3.79 -14.78
CA GLY A 41 -18.73 -2.35 -14.60
C GLY A 41 -19.06 -1.93 -13.15
N GLU A 42 -20.00 -1.01 -12.97
CA GLU A 42 -20.25 -0.32 -11.70
C GLU A 42 -20.72 -1.26 -10.58
N LEU A 43 -21.59 -2.23 -10.90
CA LEU A 43 -22.09 -3.21 -9.92
C LEU A 43 -20.95 -4.11 -9.38
N MET A 44 -19.97 -4.43 -10.21
CA MET A 44 -18.80 -5.18 -9.77
C MET A 44 -17.95 -4.38 -8.78
N ILE A 45 -17.78 -3.09 -9.03
CA ILE A 45 -17.06 -2.18 -8.12
C ILE A 45 -17.81 -2.06 -6.79
N LEU A 46 -19.12 -1.82 -6.87
CA LEU A 46 -19.97 -1.73 -5.67
C LEU A 46 -19.91 -3.02 -4.85
N TYR A 47 -19.97 -4.18 -5.50
CA TYR A 47 -19.83 -5.47 -4.84
C TYR A 47 -18.46 -5.61 -4.15
N GLY A 48 -17.37 -5.19 -4.81
CA GLY A 48 -16.03 -5.17 -4.22
C GLY A 48 -15.93 -4.27 -2.98
N LEU A 49 -16.54 -3.08 -3.03
CA LEU A 49 -16.62 -2.18 -1.87
C LEU A 49 -17.45 -2.78 -0.72
N VAL A 50 -18.59 -3.38 -1.02
CA VAL A 50 -19.44 -4.06 -0.01
C VAL A 50 -18.67 -5.22 0.63
N LEU A 51 -17.91 -5.98 -0.13
CA LEU A 51 -17.08 -7.06 0.42
C LEU A 51 -15.97 -6.52 1.31
N ALA A 52 -15.28 -5.47 0.88
CA ALA A 52 -14.17 -4.89 1.65
C ALA A 52 -14.66 -4.27 2.96
N LEU A 53 -15.66 -3.39 2.88
CA LEU A 53 -16.22 -2.69 4.05
C LEU A 53 -17.00 -3.65 4.96
N GLY A 54 -17.81 -4.53 4.39
CA GLY A 54 -18.54 -5.54 5.17
C GLY A 54 -17.61 -6.55 5.84
N GLY A 55 -16.52 -6.91 5.18
CA GLY A 55 -15.47 -7.74 5.77
C GLY A 55 -14.76 -7.04 6.93
N ALA A 56 -14.42 -5.76 6.76
CA ALA A 56 -13.81 -4.94 7.80
C ALA A 56 -14.71 -4.88 9.04
N GLU A 57 -15.98 -4.51 8.87
CA GLU A 57 -16.99 -4.43 9.93
C GLU A 57 -17.20 -5.78 10.66
N LEU A 58 -17.34 -6.88 9.91
CA LEU A 58 -17.48 -8.22 10.49
C LEU A 58 -16.30 -8.62 11.38
N PHE A 59 -15.09 -8.22 11.01
CA PHE A 59 -13.90 -8.52 11.80
C PHE A 59 -13.81 -7.63 13.03
N GLU A 60 -14.18 -6.36 12.91
CA GLU A 60 -14.21 -5.43 14.04
C GLU A 60 -15.21 -5.85 15.11
N LEU A 61 -16.40 -6.33 14.71
CA LEU A 61 -17.43 -6.85 15.62
C LEU A 61 -16.95 -8.01 16.50
N VAL A 62 -16.02 -8.81 16.02
CA VAL A 62 -15.45 -9.93 16.80
C VAL A 62 -14.12 -9.58 17.48
N GLY A 63 -13.75 -8.29 17.48
CA GLY A 63 -12.54 -7.79 18.12
C GLY A 63 -11.25 -8.08 17.34
N VAL A 64 -11.35 -8.38 16.04
CA VAL A 64 -10.22 -8.53 15.12
C VAL A 64 -10.09 -7.25 14.30
N LYS A 65 -8.87 -6.91 13.88
CA LYS A 65 -8.62 -5.72 13.07
C LYS A 65 -9.40 -5.75 11.75
N ASP A 66 -10.06 -4.64 11.46
CA ASP A 66 -10.84 -4.36 10.25
C ASP A 66 -10.04 -4.56 8.95
N ASP A 67 -8.79 -4.11 8.92
CA ASP A 67 -7.89 -4.31 7.77
C ASP A 67 -7.76 -5.79 7.37
N LEU A 68 -7.72 -6.70 8.35
CA LEU A 68 -7.66 -8.14 8.11
C LEU A 68 -8.95 -8.66 7.49
N GLY A 69 -10.09 -8.08 7.86
CA GLY A 69 -11.39 -8.43 7.31
C GLY A 69 -11.46 -8.18 5.81
N ALA A 70 -11.11 -6.96 5.40
CA ALA A 70 -11.06 -6.60 3.98
C ALA A 70 -10.07 -7.48 3.19
N LEU A 71 -8.87 -7.74 3.77
CA LEU A 71 -7.87 -8.60 3.16
C LEU A 71 -8.37 -10.04 2.96
N ILE A 72 -8.99 -10.63 3.98
CA ILE A 72 -9.51 -12.00 3.93
C ILE A 72 -10.66 -12.12 2.92
N MET A 73 -11.56 -11.15 2.86
CA MET A 73 -12.61 -11.12 1.84
C MET A 73 -12.04 -11.08 0.42
N GLY A 74 -11.03 -10.23 0.19
CA GLY A 74 -10.30 -10.20 -1.09
C GLY A 74 -9.63 -11.54 -1.42
N LEU A 75 -9.02 -12.21 -0.43
CA LEU A 75 -8.39 -13.52 -0.60
C LEU A 75 -9.41 -14.61 -0.94
N LEU A 76 -10.59 -14.58 -0.31
CA LEU A 76 -11.65 -15.57 -0.56
C LEU A 76 -12.14 -15.56 -2.01
N ILE A 77 -12.19 -14.38 -2.64
CA ILE A 77 -12.64 -14.25 -4.04
C ILE A 77 -11.48 -14.29 -5.04
N SER A 78 -10.23 -14.21 -4.63
CA SER A 78 -9.04 -14.08 -5.50
C SER A 78 -8.86 -15.22 -6.50
N SER A 79 -9.39 -16.41 -6.20
CA SER A 79 -9.28 -17.61 -7.07
C SER A 79 -10.20 -17.59 -8.29
N TYR A 80 -11.07 -16.61 -8.41
CA TYR A 80 -12.03 -16.53 -9.51
C TYR A 80 -11.55 -15.57 -10.59
N PRO A 81 -11.74 -15.89 -11.89
CA PRO A 81 -11.26 -15.05 -13.00
C PRO A 81 -11.76 -13.61 -12.94
N GLN A 82 -13.03 -13.42 -12.53
CA GLN A 82 -13.66 -12.10 -12.42
C GLN A 82 -13.03 -11.21 -11.35
N SER A 83 -12.33 -11.79 -10.37
CA SER A 83 -11.68 -11.01 -9.30
C SER A 83 -10.57 -10.11 -9.84
N ASN A 84 -9.86 -10.54 -10.89
CA ASN A 84 -8.84 -9.73 -11.54
C ASN A 84 -9.43 -8.48 -12.23
N GLU A 85 -10.59 -8.63 -12.85
CA GLU A 85 -11.31 -7.52 -13.48
C GLU A 85 -11.81 -6.55 -12.40
N MET A 86 -12.40 -7.07 -11.34
CA MET A 86 -12.83 -6.28 -10.20
C MET A 86 -11.67 -5.51 -9.57
N ALA A 87 -10.54 -6.16 -9.35
CA ALA A 87 -9.35 -5.52 -8.79
C ALA A 87 -8.86 -4.36 -9.68
N LYS A 88 -8.83 -4.56 -11.02
CA LYS A 88 -8.47 -3.49 -11.96
C LYS A 88 -9.45 -2.34 -11.92
N SER A 89 -10.74 -2.61 -11.88
CA SER A 89 -11.79 -1.59 -11.82
C SER A 89 -11.75 -0.79 -10.50
N MET A 90 -11.38 -1.44 -9.40
CA MET A 90 -11.23 -0.80 -8.09
C MET A 90 -9.95 0.03 -7.93
N MET A 91 -8.97 -0.09 -8.83
CA MET A 91 -7.70 0.67 -8.74
C MET A 91 -7.94 2.18 -8.72
N GLY A 92 -8.84 2.70 -9.54
CA GLY A 92 -9.19 4.13 -9.54
C GLY A 92 -9.83 4.61 -8.23
N PHE A 93 -10.63 3.75 -7.59
CA PHE A 93 -11.19 4.05 -6.28
C PHE A 93 -10.14 4.03 -5.18
N LYS A 94 -9.18 3.11 -5.23
CA LYS A 94 -8.03 3.11 -4.32
C LYS A 94 -7.30 4.46 -4.36
N ASP A 95 -7.03 4.97 -5.54
CA ASP A 95 -6.33 6.24 -5.70
C ASP A 95 -7.16 7.43 -5.16
N LEU A 96 -8.48 7.42 -5.37
CA LEU A 96 -9.39 8.42 -4.80
C LEU A 96 -9.39 8.38 -3.27
N PHE A 97 -9.50 7.20 -2.67
CA PHE A 97 -9.46 7.05 -1.21
C PHE A 97 -8.09 7.44 -0.64
N LEU A 98 -7.01 7.13 -1.35
CA LEU A 98 -5.66 7.53 -0.97
C LEU A 98 -5.52 9.06 -0.91
N VAL A 99 -6.02 9.78 -1.93
CA VAL A 99 -6.03 11.25 -1.94
C VAL A 99 -6.87 11.78 -0.77
N GLY A 100 -8.07 11.24 -0.54
CA GLY A 100 -8.91 11.61 0.61
C GLY A 100 -8.22 11.39 1.96
N PHE A 101 -7.52 10.28 2.10
CA PHE A 101 -6.74 9.95 3.29
C PHE A 101 -5.60 10.94 3.54
N PHE A 102 -4.81 11.27 2.51
CA PHE A 102 -3.77 12.30 2.61
C PHE A 102 -4.33 13.67 2.96
N LEU A 103 -5.47 14.04 2.37
CA LEU A 103 -6.13 15.30 2.66
C LEU A 103 -6.59 15.34 4.13
N SER A 104 -7.20 14.27 4.61
CA SER A 104 -7.63 14.13 6.00
C SER A 104 -6.45 14.30 6.98
N ILE A 105 -5.31 13.66 6.70
CA ILE A 105 -4.11 13.83 7.52
C ILE A 105 -3.57 15.27 7.45
N GLY A 106 -3.53 15.85 6.26
CA GLY A 106 -3.08 17.24 6.07
C GLY A 106 -3.93 18.26 6.84
N MET A 107 -5.22 17.96 7.05
CA MET A 107 -6.15 18.80 7.82
C MET A 107 -6.13 18.51 9.33
N SER A 108 -5.58 17.38 9.76
CA SER A 108 -5.61 16.96 11.17
C SER A 108 -4.60 17.68 12.07
N GLY A 109 -3.63 18.39 11.51
CA GLY A 109 -2.59 19.05 12.28
C GLY A 109 -2.19 20.43 11.75
N GLN A 110 -1.36 21.13 12.54
CA GLN A 110 -0.83 22.43 12.12
C GLN A 110 0.39 22.25 11.24
N LEU A 111 0.32 22.77 10.03
CA LEU A 111 1.45 22.86 9.10
C LEU A 111 2.40 23.96 9.59
N SER A 112 3.36 23.62 10.44
CA SER A 112 4.46 24.53 10.79
C SER A 112 5.58 24.42 9.76
N LEU A 113 6.38 25.48 9.63
CA LEU A 113 7.54 25.48 8.75
C LEU A 113 8.53 24.37 9.12
N GLU A 114 8.67 24.08 10.39
CA GLU A 114 9.55 23.02 10.92
C GLU A 114 9.12 21.63 10.43
N VAL A 115 7.81 21.32 10.50
CA VAL A 115 7.24 20.06 10.04
C VAL A 115 7.45 19.88 8.53
N VAL A 116 7.26 20.94 7.74
CA VAL A 116 7.49 20.91 6.30
C VAL A 116 8.97 20.68 5.97
N LEU A 117 9.88 21.39 6.65
CA LEU A 117 11.31 21.21 6.46
C LEU A 117 11.79 19.81 6.84
N LEU A 118 11.29 19.25 7.95
CA LEU A 118 11.59 17.87 8.36
C LEU A 118 11.09 16.85 7.33
N GLY A 119 9.87 17.04 6.81
CA GLY A 119 9.33 16.19 5.76
C GLY A 119 10.17 16.21 4.48
N LEU A 120 10.59 17.41 4.05
CA LEU A 120 11.47 17.58 2.90
C LEU A 120 12.88 17.00 3.13
N LEU A 121 13.38 17.05 4.37
CA LEU A 121 14.67 16.46 4.75
C LEU A 121 14.68 14.92 4.58
N LEU A 122 13.53 14.27 4.68
CA LEU A 122 13.43 12.82 4.45
C LEU A 122 13.48 12.44 2.97
N VAL A 123 13.19 13.37 2.05
CA VAL A 123 13.16 13.09 0.60
C VAL A 123 14.51 12.62 0.04
N PRO A 124 15.65 13.19 0.39
CA PRO A 124 16.96 12.69 -0.07
C PRO A 124 17.22 11.22 0.24
N PHE A 125 16.67 10.69 1.33
CA PHE A 125 16.81 9.28 1.68
C PHE A 125 16.13 8.35 0.66
N VAL A 126 15.17 8.85 -0.11
CA VAL A 126 14.56 8.12 -1.25
C VAL A 126 15.64 7.75 -2.27
N PHE A 127 16.55 8.67 -2.60
CA PHE A 127 17.63 8.40 -3.55
C PHE A 127 18.65 7.40 -3.00
N VAL A 128 18.96 7.48 -1.71
CA VAL A 128 19.83 6.49 -1.04
C VAL A 128 19.17 5.10 -1.09
N LYS A 129 17.91 5.02 -0.74
CA LYS A 129 17.12 3.78 -0.83
C LYS A 129 17.11 3.22 -2.26
N THR A 130 16.87 4.07 -3.25
CA THR A 130 16.87 3.71 -4.66
C THR A 130 18.22 3.15 -5.10
N ALA A 131 19.31 3.80 -4.71
CA ALA A 131 20.67 3.33 -5.02
C ALA A 131 20.96 1.98 -4.37
N LEU A 132 20.56 1.79 -3.11
CA LEU A 132 20.71 0.50 -2.40
C LEU A 132 19.91 -0.62 -3.05
N PHE A 133 18.65 -0.37 -3.44
CA PHE A 133 17.84 -1.36 -4.17
C PHE A 133 18.46 -1.72 -5.52
N PHE A 134 18.95 -0.71 -6.27
CA PHE A 134 19.63 -0.96 -7.54
C PHE A 134 20.88 -1.81 -7.35
N MET A 135 21.71 -1.47 -6.36
CA MET A 135 22.90 -2.25 -6.03
C MET A 135 22.54 -3.69 -5.62
N LEU A 136 21.50 -3.86 -4.82
CA LEU A 136 21.04 -5.17 -4.41
C LEU A 136 20.56 -6.01 -5.60
N MET A 137 19.70 -5.44 -6.47
CA MET A 137 19.17 -6.13 -7.66
C MET A 137 20.28 -6.53 -8.64
N THR A 138 21.27 -5.67 -8.85
CA THR A 138 22.44 -5.98 -9.69
C THR A 138 23.35 -7.04 -9.06
N ARG A 139 23.46 -7.06 -7.73
CA ARG A 139 24.21 -8.10 -6.99
C ARG A 139 23.61 -9.49 -7.16
N PHE A 140 22.30 -9.59 -7.32
CA PHE A 140 21.58 -10.84 -7.66
C PHE A 140 21.63 -11.16 -9.16
N LYS A 141 22.53 -10.55 -9.93
CA LYS A 141 22.76 -10.81 -11.38
C LYS A 141 21.55 -10.58 -12.27
N LEU A 142 20.61 -9.73 -11.86
CA LEU A 142 19.53 -9.28 -12.72
C LEU A 142 20.08 -8.37 -13.82
N ARG A 143 19.44 -8.39 -15.00
CA ARG A 143 19.79 -7.49 -16.10
C ARG A 143 19.66 -6.04 -15.66
N SER A 144 20.63 -5.17 -16.00
CA SER A 144 20.65 -3.76 -15.58
C SER A 144 19.35 -3.02 -15.87
N ARG A 145 18.70 -3.27 -17.01
CA ARG A 145 17.41 -2.65 -17.33
C ARG A 145 16.30 -3.13 -16.39
N THR A 146 16.22 -4.42 -16.13
CA THR A 146 15.24 -5.00 -15.18
C THR A 146 15.50 -4.50 -13.77
N SER A 147 16.75 -4.42 -13.35
CA SER A 147 17.15 -3.87 -12.04
C SER A 147 16.73 -2.41 -11.89
N LEU A 148 16.94 -1.59 -12.95
CA LEU A 148 16.52 -0.20 -12.94
C LEU A 148 15.00 -0.07 -12.82
N LEU A 149 14.23 -0.74 -13.68
CA LEU A 149 12.77 -0.68 -13.68
C LEU A 149 12.19 -1.14 -12.33
N ALA A 150 12.67 -2.27 -11.80
CA ALA A 150 12.25 -2.76 -10.50
C ALA A 150 12.57 -1.76 -9.38
N THR A 151 13.76 -1.16 -9.41
CA THR A 151 14.20 -0.17 -8.42
C THR A 151 13.36 1.10 -8.49
N LEU A 152 13.08 1.62 -9.69
CA LEU A 152 12.25 2.83 -9.86
C LEU A 152 10.83 2.60 -9.33
N ASN A 153 10.25 1.43 -9.54
CA ASN A 153 8.95 1.07 -8.98
C ASN A 153 8.96 0.93 -7.45
N LEU A 154 10.11 0.66 -6.85
CA LEU A 154 10.30 0.56 -5.39
C LEU A 154 10.83 1.86 -4.77
N THR A 155 10.99 2.92 -5.55
CA THR A 155 11.63 4.18 -5.12
C THR A 155 10.80 4.90 -4.08
N ASN A 156 9.48 5.03 -4.28
CA ASN A 156 8.59 5.76 -3.37
C ASN A 156 8.54 5.13 -1.96
N TYR A 157 8.19 5.94 -0.99
CA TYR A 157 7.84 5.44 0.34
C TYR A 157 6.51 4.69 0.26
N SER A 158 6.34 3.71 1.14
CA SER A 158 5.11 2.91 1.17
C SER A 158 4.01 3.64 1.91
N GLU A 159 2.80 3.66 1.35
CA GLU A 159 1.58 4.16 1.99
C GLU A 159 1.29 3.44 3.33
N PHE A 160 1.72 2.16 3.44
CA PHE A 160 1.61 1.41 4.70
C PHE A 160 2.44 2.02 5.84
N GLY A 161 3.52 2.77 5.54
CA GLY A 161 4.28 3.51 6.54
C GLY A 161 3.42 4.57 7.24
N LEU A 162 2.50 5.19 6.50
CA LEU A 162 1.59 6.19 7.05
C LEU A 162 0.50 5.55 7.92
N ILE A 163 0.01 4.37 7.55
CA ILE A 163 -0.94 3.60 8.36
C ILE A 163 -0.30 3.21 9.69
N VAL A 164 0.95 2.73 9.66
CA VAL A 164 1.71 2.40 10.88
C VAL A 164 1.93 3.64 11.76
N ALA A 165 2.24 4.78 11.14
CA ALA A 165 2.39 6.04 11.86
C ALA A 165 1.06 6.50 12.49
N ALA A 166 -0.07 6.38 11.78
CA ALA A 166 -1.39 6.69 12.31
C ALA A 166 -1.74 5.82 13.54
N ILE A 167 -1.41 4.52 13.49
CA ILE A 167 -1.56 3.61 14.64
C ILE A 167 -0.65 4.06 15.78
N GLY A 168 0.58 4.49 15.50
CA GLY A 168 1.51 5.01 16.50
C GLY A 168 0.97 6.26 17.21
N VAL A 169 0.36 7.18 16.46
CA VAL A 169 -0.30 8.37 17.02
C VAL A 169 -1.52 7.98 17.85
N ALA A 170 -2.36 7.07 17.38
CA ALA A 170 -3.55 6.62 18.09
C ALA A 170 -3.23 5.92 19.42
N ASN A 171 -2.03 5.35 19.57
CA ASN A 171 -1.53 4.73 20.80
C ASN A 171 -0.57 5.65 21.57
N GLU A 172 -0.49 6.93 21.22
CA GLU A 172 0.36 7.95 21.90
C GLU A 172 1.87 7.60 21.89
N TRP A 173 2.34 6.74 20.96
CA TRP A 173 3.75 6.38 20.84
C TRP A 173 4.56 7.45 20.11
N ILE A 174 3.91 8.18 19.19
CA ILE A 174 4.50 9.29 18.44
C ILE A 174 3.52 10.47 18.40
N MET A 175 4.06 11.67 18.30
CA MET A 175 3.26 12.90 18.19
C MET A 175 2.62 13.03 16.81
N VAL A 176 1.49 13.74 16.72
CA VAL A 176 0.74 13.95 15.47
C VAL A 176 1.59 14.63 14.39
N GLU A 177 2.55 15.47 14.78
CA GLU A 177 3.47 16.17 13.87
C GLU A 177 4.27 15.19 13.01
N TRP A 178 4.68 14.04 13.58
CA TRP A 178 5.39 13.01 12.82
C TRP A 178 4.54 12.37 11.73
N LEU A 179 3.24 12.25 11.95
CA LEU A 179 2.32 11.77 10.92
C LEU A 179 2.32 12.71 9.71
N ILE A 180 2.31 14.02 9.97
CA ILE A 180 2.35 15.03 8.90
C ILE A 180 3.71 15.03 8.21
N VAL A 181 4.82 14.93 8.94
CA VAL A 181 6.19 14.80 8.39
C VAL A 181 6.26 13.61 7.41
N ILE A 182 5.76 12.45 7.84
CA ILE A 182 5.76 11.23 7.02
C ILE A 182 4.84 11.40 5.80
N ALA A 183 3.67 12.03 5.95
CA ALA A 183 2.74 12.30 4.86
C ALA A 183 3.36 13.21 3.80
N ILE A 184 4.07 14.27 4.20
CA ILE A 184 4.80 15.17 3.28
C ILE A 184 5.90 14.41 2.56
N ALA A 185 6.75 13.69 3.29
CA ALA A 185 7.84 12.90 2.71
C ALA A 185 7.31 11.88 1.68
N LEU A 186 6.21 11.21 2.00
CA LEU A 186 5.57 10.23 1.15
C LEU A 186 4.99 10.89 -0.10
N SER A 187 4.23 11.98 0.04
CA SER A 187 3.65 12.72 -1.10
C SER A 187 4.72 13.20 -2.07
N VAL A 188 5.80 13.79 -1.57
CA VAL A 188 6.92 14.24 -2.40
C VAL A 188 7.63 13.04 -3.03
N SER A 189 7.79 11.93 -2.31
CA SER A 189 8.40 10.72 -2.86
C SER A 189 7.61 10.14 -4.04
N PHE A 190 6.28 10.23 -4.04
CA PHE A 190 5.44 9.83 -5.17
C PHE A 190 5.70 10.70 -6.40
N VAL A 191 5.78 12.02 -6.23
CA VAL A 191 6.08 12.96 -7.33
C VAL A 191 7.46 12.66 -7.93
N VAL A 192 8.46 12.43 -7.07
CA VAL A 192 9.81 12.06 -7.48
C VAL A 192 9.81 10.72 -8.23
N ALA A 193 9.16 9.69 -7.68
CA ALA A 193 9.10 8.38 -8.30
C ALA A 193 8.38 8.42 -9.65
N ALA A 194 7.26 9.13 -9.77
CA ALA A 194 6.52 9.31 -11.01
C ALA A 194 7.39 10.00 -12.08
N SER A 195 8.13 11.04 -11.69
CA SER A 195 9.05 11.77 -12.59
C SER A 195 10.20 10.89 -13.09
N LEU A 196 10.75 10.04 -12.20
CA LEU A 196 11.82 9.10 -12.55
C LEU A 196 11.30 7.99 -13.47
N THR A 197 10.13 7.42 -13.18
CA THR A 197 9.54 6.35 -14.00
C THR A 197 9.16 6.86 -15.39
N THR A 198 8.59 8.06 -15.51
CA THR A 198 8.27 8.67 -16.82
C THR A 198 9.51 8.88 -17.69
N ASN A 199 10.67 9.11 -17.09
CA ASN A 199 11.94 9.34 -17.79
C ASN A 199 12.88 8.12 -17.80
N GLU A 200 12.40 6.91 -17.48
CA GLU A 200 13.21 5.69 -17.32
C GLU A 200 14.10 5.37 -18.52
N ASP A 201 13.60 5.48 -19.75
CA ASP A 201 14.37 5.22 -20.97
C ASP A 201 15.51 6.24 -21.18
N LYS A 202 15.28 7.52 -20.81
CA LYS A 202 16.33 8.56 -20.89
C LYS A 202 17.41 8.31 -19.84
N ILE A 203 17.00 7.95 -18.62
CA ILE A 203 17.89 7.64 -17.50
C ILE A 203 18.72 6.39 -17.88
N TYR A 204 18.09 5.34 -18.42
CA TYR A 204 18.79 4.14 -18.85
C TYR A 204 19.82 4.42 -19.93
N LYS A 205 19.47 5.17 -20.99
CA LYS A 205 20.39 5.54 -22.08
C LYS A 205 21.57 6.34 -21.56
N LYS A 206 21.34 7.32 -20.67
CA LYS A 206 22.40 8.22 -20.14
C LYS A 206 23.42 7.46 -19.29
N PHE A 207 22.99 6.49 -18.50
CA PHE A 207 23.84 5.77 -17.57
C PHE A 207 24.20 4.34 -18.01
N ARG A 208 23.84 3.94 -19.23
CA ARG A 208 24.04 2.59 -19.76
C ARG A 208 25.49 2.11 -19.63
N SER A 209 26.48 2.96 -19.91
CA SER A 209 27.90 2.61 -19.85
C SER A 209 28.37 2.32 -18.40
N VAL A 210 27.81 3.03 -17.44
CA VAL A 210 28.10 2.82 -16.01
C VAL A 210 27.46 1.52 -15.53
N TRP A 211 26.21 1.28 -15.91
CA TRP A 211 25.46 0.11 -15.45
C TRP A 211 25.92 -1.21 -16.03
N MET A 212 26.44 -1.20 -17.26
CA MET A 212 27.04 -2.39 -17.87
C MET A 212 28.31 -2.86 -17.14
N ARG A 213 29.01 -1.97 -16.44
CA ARG A 213 30.16 -2.36 -15.59
C ARG A 213 29.76 -3.19 -14.37
N PHE A 214 28.54 -3.05 -13.89
CA PHE A 214 28.01 -3.86 -12.78
C PHE A 214 27.54 -5.26 -13.20
N GLN A 215 27.34 -5.49 -14.50
CA GLN A 215 26.94 -6.81 -15.03
C GLN A 215 28.14 -7.71 -15.37
N SER A 216 29.35 -7.15 -15.55
CA SER A 216 30.53 -7.91 -16.01
C SER A 216 31.31 -8.60 -14.88
N LYS A 217 30.80 -8.60 -13.67
CA LYS A 217 31.33 -9.35 -12.52
C LYS A 217 30.22 -10.28 -11.99
#